data_68e7cbc88e8395f1c58473387198b791
#
_entry.id   68e7cbc88e8395f1c58473387198b791
#
_cell.length_a   1.000
_cell.length_b   1.000
_cell.length_c   1.000
_cell.angle_alpha   90.00
_cell.angle_beta   90.00
_cell.angle_gamma   90.00
#
_symmetry.space_group_name_H-M   'P 1'
#
loop_
_entity.id
_entity.type
_entity.pdbx_description
1 polymer ?
#
loop_
_entity_poly.entity_id
_entity_poly.type
_entity_poly.pdbx_seq_one_letter_code
_entity_poly.pdbx_strand_id
1 'polypeptide(L)'
;WTIKTNKGDEITANFVVHSNGPLNRPKLPAIDGINDYKGHTFHTSRWDYEYTGGSSHGDLKNLSDKKVAIIGTGATAVQCIPHLGASAKELYVFQRTPSSIDVRANRETDEAWFNSMKPGWHEKRRANFEGFLGGEFSGEDLVNDGWTEIFRTILSAFRASGPSKLRMALWAFLAPFNK
;
A
#
# COMPACT_ATOMS: atom_id res chain seq x y z
N TRP A 1 -21.95 -6.13 23.70
CA TRP A 1 -21.72 -4.89 22.99
C TRP A 1 -22.87 -4.57 22.07
N THR A 2 -23.32 -3.33 22.08
CA THR A 2 -24.25 -2.83 21.06
C THR A 2 -23.51 -1.89 20.13
N ILE A 3 -23.49 -2.22 18.84
CA ILE A 3 -22.80 -1.47 17.79
C ILE A 3 -23.86 -0.75 16.97
N LYS A 4 -23.73 0.58 16.84
CA LYS A 4 -24.57 1.39 15.95
C LYS A 4 -23.73 1.91 14.80
N THR A 5 -24.25 1.78 13.59
CA THR A 5 -23.61 2.31 12.38
C THR A 5 -24.20 3.67 11.99
N ASN A 6 -23.48 4.42 11.17
CA ASN A 6 -23.98 5.68 10.58
C ASN A 6 -25.09 5.46 9.54
N LYS A 7 -25.40 4.20 9.20
CA LYS A 7 -26.54 3.82 8.33
C LYS A 7 -27.79 3.47 9.12
N GLY A 8 -27.73 3.54 10.45
CA GLY A 8 -28.84 3.25 11.35
C GLY A 8 -28.95 1.79 11.80
N ASP A 9 -28.00 0.94 11.40
CA ASP A 9 -27.99 -0.45 11.87
C ASP A 9 -27.65 -0.51 13.37
N GLU A 10 -28.29 -1.44 14.08
CA GLU A 10 -27.97 -1.78 15.45
C GLU A 10 -27.72 -3.28 15.56
N ILE A 11 -26.50 -3.65 15.97
CA ILE A 11 -26.03 -5.03 16.03
C ILE A 11 -25.56 -5.34 17.44
N THR A 12 -25.93 -6.48 18.00
CA THR A 12 -25.39 -6.95 19.27
C THR A 12 -24.37 -8.05 19.06
N ALA A 13 -23.24 -7.99 19.76
CA ALA A 13 -22.17 -8.98 19.69
C ALA A 13 -21.51 -9.18 21.06
N ASN A 14 -21.07 -10.42 21.34
CA ASN A 14 -20.29 -10.70 22.54
C ASN A 14 -18.86 -10.15 22.44
N PHE A 15 -18.30 -10.14 21.23
CA PHE A 15 -16.95 -9.67 20.94
C PHE A 15 -16.95 -8.69 19.76
N VAL A 16 -16.12 -7.65 19.86
CA VAL A 16 -15.92 -6.68 18.78
C VAL A 16 -14.42 -6.64 18.45
N VAL A 17 -14.07 -6.94 17.19
CA VAL A 17 -12.70 -6.91 16.71
C VAL A 17 -12.50 -5.67 15.83
N HIS A 18 -11.57 -4.81 16.22
CA HIS A 18 -11.19 -3.63 15.46
C HIS A 18 -9.99 -3.95 14.56
N SER A 19 -10.17 -3.79 13.25
CA SER A 19 -9.12 -4.03 12.23
C SER A 19 -8.85 -2.78 11.37
N ASN A 20 -8.91 -1.60 11.97
CA ASN A 20 -8.82 -0.31 11.27
C ASN A 20 -7.42 -0.02 10.68
N GLY A 21 -6.38 -0.65 11.21
CA GLY A 21 -4.99 -0.35 10.87
C GLY A 21 -4.53 1.04 11.36
N PRO A 22 -3.23 1.34 11.22
CA PRO A 22 -2.64 2.60 11.69
C PRO A 22 -2.91 3.79 10.75
N LEU A 23 -3.27 3.55 9.48
CA LEU A 23 -3.42 4.57 8.45
C LEU A 23 -4.88 5.00 8.20
N ASN A 24 -5.77 4.79 9.17
CA ASN A 24 -7.20 5.05 9.02
C ASN A 24 -7.58 6.55 9.13
N ARG A 25 -6.67 7.41 9.59
CA ARG A 25 -6.88 8.86 9.68
C ARG A 25 -6.18 9.58 8.53
N PRO A 26 -6.91 10.25 7.63
CA PRO A 26 -6.31 11.08 6.59
C PRO A 26 -5.46 12.19 7.22
N LYS A 27 -4.29 12.43 6.64
CA LYS A 27 -3.42 13.52 7.06
C LYS A 27 -3.09 14.39 5.83
N LEU A 28 -3.45 15.64 5.89
CA LEU A 28 -3.15 16.60 4.83
C LEU A 28 -1.71 17.14 4.99
N PRO A 29 -1.04 17.50 3.89
CA PRO A 29 0.24 18.18 3.96
C PRO A 29 0.06 19.58 4.56
N ALA A 30 1.05 20.02 5.35
CA ALA A 30 1.09 21.38 5.87
C ALA A 30 1.61 22.33 4.78
N ILE A 31 0.71 22.77 3.91
CA ILE A 31 1.00 23.71 2.81
C ILE A 31 0.25 25.00 3.12
N ASP A 32 0.96 26.13 3.13
CA ASP A 32 0.36 27.43 3.31
C ASP A 32 -0.70 27.70 2.25
N GLY A 33 -1.87 28.17 2.64
CA GLY A 33 -2.98 28.46 1.75
C GLY A 33 -3.78 27.22 1.27
N ILE A 34 -3.54 26.03 1.80
CA ILE A 34 -4.27 24.81 1.39
C ILE A 34 -5.78 24.95 1.54
N ASN A 35 -6.24 25.74 2.53
CA ASN A 35 -7.65 26.02 2.78
C ASN A 35 -8.22 27.13 1.88
N ASP A 36 -7.37 27.85 1.14
CA ASP A 36 -7.79 28.93 0.23
C ASP A 36 -8.18 28.39 -1.14
N TYR A 37 -7.81 27.15 -1.44
CA TYR A 37 -8.19 26.48 -2.67
C TYR A 37 -9.72 26.30 -2.75
N LYS A 38 -10.31 26.75 -3.83
CA LYS A 38 -11.78 26.73 -4.04
C LYS A 38 -12.27 25.56 -4.88
N GLY A 39 -11.36 24.76 -5.41
CA GLY A 39 -11.71 23.55 -6.15
C GLY A 39 -12.12 22.39 -5.22
N HIS A 40 -12.67 21.34 -5.80
CA HIS A 40 -13.02 20.14 -5.07
C HIS A 40 -11.76 19.39 -4.60
N THR A 41 -11.73 18.96 -3.34
CA THR A 41 -10.61 18.24 -2.75
C THR A 41 -11.08 17.08 -1.88
N PHE A 42 -10.38 15.97 -1.95
CA PHE A 42 -10.55 14.85 -1.03
C PHE A 42 -9.24 14.07 -0.84
N HIS A 43 -9.15 13.36 0.25
CA HIS A 43 -8.02 12.46 0.49
C HIS A 43 -8.26 11.11 -0.18
N THR A 44 -7.22 10.50 -0.76
CA THR A 44 -7.31 9.22 -1.48
C THR A 44 -7.91 8.07 -0.67
N SER A 45 -7.78 8.07 0.68
CA SER A 45 -8.44 7.10 1.56
C SER A 45 -9.92 7.40 1.81
N ARG A 46 -10.45 8.47 1.25
CA ARG A 46 -11.85 8.91 1.30
C ARG A 46 -12.26 9.34 -0.10
N TRP A 47 -12.15 8.40 -1.06
CA TRP A 47 -12.42 8.68 -2.46
C TRP A 47 -13.87 9.09 -2.68
N ASP A 48 -14.05 10.18 -3.42
CA ASP A 48 -15.37 10.74 -3.72
C ASP A 48 -15.82 10.28 -5.11
N TYR A 49 -16.54 9.15 -5.14
CA TYR A 49 -17.08 8.61 -6.38
C TYR A 49 -18.31 9.37 -6.91
N GLU A 50 -19.02 10.13 -6.08
CA GLU A 50 -20.09 11.01 -6.56
C GLU A 50 -19.50 12.10 -7.46
N TYR A 51 -18.36 12.66 -7.05
CA TYR A 51 -17.66 13.67 -7.83
C TYR A 51 -16.93 13.08 -9.03
N THR A 52 -16.18 12.01 -8.87
CA THR A 52 -15.32 11.46 -9.93
C THR A 52 -16.04 10.56 -10.90
N GLY A 53 -17.16 9.97 -10.50
CA GLY A 53 -17.76 8.84 -11.17
C GLY A 53 -16.92 7.58 -10.99
N GLY A 54 -17.33 6.50 -11.68
CA GLY A 54 -16.58 5.24 -11.70
C GLY A 54 -16.60 4.43 -10.39
N SER A 55 -15.56 3.66 -10.18
CA SER A 55 -15.40 2.77 -9.03
C SER A 55 -13.92 2.56 -8.70
N SER A 56 -13.62 1.65 -7.75
CA SER A 56 -12.25 1.20 -7.44
C SER A 56 -11.52 0.55 -8.63
N HIS A 57 -12.23 0.23 -9.70
CA HIS A 57 -11.67 -0.32 -10.95
C HIS A 57 -11.37 0.74 -12.01
N GLY A 58 -11.66 2.02 -11.72
CA GLY A 58 -11.45 3.13 -12.64
C GLY A 58 -12.76 3.68 -13.23
N ASP A 59 -12.76 4.03 -14.52
CA ASP A 59 -13.89 4.66 -15.22
C ASP A 59 -14.36 5.97 -14.55
N LEU A 60 -13.41 6.83 -14.19
CA LEU A 60 -13.66 8.10 -13.49
C LEU A 60 -14.16 9.18 -14.46
N LYS A 61 -15.22 8.87 -15.19
CA LYS A 61 -15.75 9.62 -16.36
C LYS A 61 -16.08 11.08 -16.09
N ASN A 62 -16.42 11.43 -14.86
CA ASN A 62 -16.74 12.81 -14.49
C ASN A 62 -15.50 13.71 -14.43
N LEU A 63 -14.29 13.16 -14.65
CA LEU A 63 -13.03 13.89 -14.70
C LEU A 63 -12.61 14.30 -16.11
N SER A 64 -13.33 13.90 -17.15
CA SER A 64 -12.93 14.06 -18.55
C SER A 64 -12.78 15.52 -19.02
N ASP A 65 -13.43 16.46 -18.36
CA ASP A 65 -13.33 17.90 -18.57
C ASP A 65 -12.43 18.62 -17.56
N LYS A 66 -11.88 17.91 -16.59
CA LYS A 66 -11.22 18.48 -15.39
C LYS A 66 -9.71 18.40 -15.45
N LYS A 67 -9.07 19.45 -14.90
CA LYS A 67 -7.66 19.44 -14.53
C LYS A 67 -7.55 18.89 -13.10
N VAL A 68 -6.88 17.79 -12.95
CA VAL A 68 -6.74 17.08 -11.68
C VAL A 68 -5.31 17.19 -11.18
N ALA A 69 -5.15 17.38 -9.89
CA ALA A 69 -3.85 17.38 -9.22
C ALA A 69 -3.81 16.27 -8.15
N ILE A 70 -2.71 15.54 -8.08
CA ILE A 70 -2.42 14.59 -7.00
C ILE A 70 -1.13 14.99 -6.29
N ILE A 71 -1.16 15.06 -4.97
CA ILE A 71 -0.01 15.42 -4.14
C ILE A 71 0.55 14.17 -3.49
N GLY A 72 1.80 13.86 -3.80
CA GLY A 72 2.51 12.67 -3.33
C GLY A 72 2.61 11.57 -4.39
N THR A 73 3.66 10.75 -4.27
CA THR A 73 3.97 9.63 -5.18
C THR A 73 4.29 8.35 -4.41
N GLY A 74 3.71 8.19 -3.22
CA GLY A 74 3.81 6.95 -2.45
C GLY A 74 2.93 5.82 -3.03
N ALA A 75 2.89 4.69 -2.34
CA ALA A 75 2.20 3.47 -2.78
C ALA A 75 0.73 3.69 -3.20
N THR A 76 0.00 4.56 -2.51
CA THR A 76 -1.38 4.91 -2.87
C THR A 76 -1.44 5.68 -4.18
N ALA A 77 -0.59 6.69 -4.34
CA ALA A 77 -0.57 7.51 -5.55
C ALA A 77 -0.18 6.70 -6.79
N VAL A 78 0.77 5.79 -6.67
CA VAL A 78 1.17 4.85 -7.75
C VAL A 78 -0.03 4.07 -8.29
N GLN A 79 -0.97 3.70 -7.43
CA GLN A 79 -2.20 3.01 -7.83
C GLN A 79 -3.26 3.95 -8.40
N CYS A 80 -3.34 5.21 -7.93
CA CYS A 80 -4.34 6.17 -8.38
C CYS A 80 -3.97 6.85 -9.71
N ILE A 81 -2.68 7.15 -9.93
CA ILE A 81 -2.19 7.93 -11.08
C ILE A 81 -2.61 7.34 -12.42
N PRO A 82 -2.51 6.04 -12.70
CA PRO A 82 -2.94 5.48 -13.97
C PRO A 82 -4.43 5.72 -14.28
N HIS A 83 -5.30 5.54 -13.27
CA HIS A 83 -6.74 5.76 -13.41
C HIS A 83 -7.08 7.24 -13.60
N LEU A 84 -6.42 8.11 -12.87
CA LEU A 84 -6.57 9.56 -13.03
C LEU A 84 -6.08 10.03 -14.40
N GLY A 85 -4.91 9.53 -14.85
CA GLY A 85 -4.35 9.87 -16.16
C GLY A 85 -5.18 9.38 -17.33
N ALA A 86 -5.85 8.23 -17.19
CA ALA A 86 -6.75 7.71 -18.21
C ALA A 86 -8.08 8.48 -18.29
N SER A 87 -8.50 9.17 -17.21
CA SER A 87 -9.84 9.75 -17.10
C SER A 87 -9.85 11.27 -17.11
N ALA A 88 -8.83 11.94 -16.58
CA ALA A 88 -8.78 13.39 -16.46
C ALA A 88 -8.39 14.04 -17.79
N LYS A 89 -8.87 15.27 -18.02
CA LYS A 89 -8.42 16.10 -19.15
C LYS A 89 -6.92 16.40 -19.07
N GLU A 90 -6.44 16.74 -17.88
CA GLU A 90 -5.05 16.98 -17.57
C GLU A 90 -4.77 16.47 -16.16
N LEU A 91 -3.64 15.81 -15.94
CA LEU A 91 -3.21 15.34 -14.63
C LEU A 91 -1.87 15.99 -14.24
N TYR A 92 -1.84 16.61 -13.07
CA TYR A 92 -0.65 17.18 -12.45
C TYR A 92 -0.23 16.34 -11.25
N VAL A 93 1.00 15.85 -11.25
CA VAL A 93 1.54 15.03 -10.16
C VAL A 93 2.61 15.83 -9.42
N PHE A 94 2.36 16.11 -8.15
CA PHE A 94 3.30 16.84 -7.29
C PHE A 94 4.12 15.86 -6.45
N GLN A 95 5.42 15.84 -6.67
CA GLN A 95 6.36 14.94 -6.03
C GLN A 95 7.43 15.73 -5.27
N ARG A 96 7.59 15.44 -3.98
CA ARG A 96 8.70 16.00 -3.18
C ARG A 96 9.94 15.13 -3.30
N THR A 97 9.77 13.83 -3.09
CA THR A 97 10.86 12.86 -3.11
C THR A 97 10.49 11.72 -4.06
N PRO A 98 11.33 11.41 -5.05
CA PRO A 98 11.09 10.29 -5.95
C PRO A 98 10.98 8.97 -5.18
N SER A 99 9.97 8.17 -5.53
CA SER A 99 9.85 6.79 -5.08
C SER A 99 10.44 5.86 -6.13
N SER A 100 11.14 4.83 -5.69
CA SER A 100 11.54 3.75 -6.60
C SER A 100 10.28 2.99 -7.01
N ILE A 101 10.11 2.81 -8.31
CA ILE A 101 9.01 2.05 -8.90
C ILE A 101 9.64 0.99 -9.79
N ASP A 102 9.31 -0.26 -9.54
CA ASP A 102 9.82 -1.38 -10.29
C ASP A 102 8.70 -2.25 -10.85
N VAL A 103 9.02 -3.11 -11.80
CA VAL A 103 8.08 -4.04 -12.41
C VAL A 103 7.86 -5.20 -11.44
N ARG A 104 6.62 -5.34 -10.95
CA ARG A 104 6.27 -6.42 -10.02
C ARG A 104 6.24 -7.79 -10.68
N ALA A 105 6.21 -7.86 -12.01
CA ALA A 105 6.09 -9.11 -12.77
C ALA A 105 4.89 -9.97 -12.30
N ASN A 106 3.74 -9.30 -12.04
CA ASN A 106 2.52 -10.01 -11.64
C ASN A 106 2.08 -10.97 -12.73
N ARG A 107 1.65 -12.17 -12.36
CA ARG A 107 1.23 -13.23 -13.27
C ARG A 107 0.02 -13.96 -12.72
N GLU A 108 -0.70 -14.61 -13.58
CA GLU A 108 -1.77 -15.52 -13.17
C GLU A 108 -1.21 -16.70 -12.37
N THR A 109 -2.03 -17.19 -11.45
CA THR A 109 -1.67 -18.34 -10.63
C THR A 109 -1.70 -19.60 -11.50
N ASP A 110 -0.61 -20.36 -11.51
CA ASP A 110 -0.57 -21.67 -12.14
C ASP A 110 -1.48 -22.63 -11.36
N GLU A 111 -2.57 -23.08 -12.00
CA GLU A 111 -3.56 -23.95 -11.38
C GLU A 111 -2.97 -25.33 -11.01
N ALA A 112 -2.08 -25.87 -11.82
CA ALA A 112 -1.45 -27.16 -11.53
C ALA A 112 -0.56 -27.06 -10.29
N TRP A 113 0.22 -25.98 -10.19
CA TRP A 113 1.00 -25.67 -9.01
C TRP A 113 0.09 -25.49 -7.78
N PHE A 114 -0.97 -24.70 -7.87
CA PHE A 114 -1.89 -24.46 -6.76
C PHE A 114 -2.54 -25.75 -6.27
N ASN A 115 -3.01 -26.61 -7.19
CA ASN A 115 -3.65 -27.88 -6.86
C ASN A 115 -2.67 -28.93 -6.28
N SER A 116 -1.37 -28.75 -6.48
CA SER A 116 -0.33 -29.60 -5.90
C SER A 116 0.00 -29.26 -4.44
N MET A 117 -0.51 -28.11 -3.92
CA MET A 117 -0.22 -27.65 -2.57
C MET A 117 -0.82 -28.58 -1.51
N LYS A 118 -0.01 -28.92 -0.52
CA LYS A 118 -0.44 -29.75 0.61
C LYS A 118 -1.09 -28.89 1.71
N PRO A 119 -1.97 -29.44 2.55
CA PRO A 119 -2.47 -28.74 3.74
C PRO A 119 -1.35 -28.12 4.56
N GLY A 120 -1.57 -26.88 5.05
CA GLY A 120 -0.56 -26.14 5.83
C GLY A 120 0.44 -25.31 5.00
N TRP A 121 0.32 -25.30 3.67
CA TRP A 121 1.24 -24.55 2.81
C TRP A 121 1.16 -23.02 3.05
N HIS A 122 -0.02 -22.50 3.42
CA HIS A 122 -0.20 -21.08 3.73
C HIS A 122 0.63 -20.65 4.94
N GLU A 123 0.57 -21.44 6.02
CA GLU A 123 1.32 -21.18 7.25
C GLU A 123 2.82 -21.26 6.99
N LYS A 124 3.24 -22.29 6.23
CA LYS A 124 4.66 -22.45 5.85
C LYS A 124 5.14 -21.26 5.02
N ARG A 125 4.35 -20.83 4.02
CA ARG A 125 4.69 -19.69 3.16
C ARG A 125 4.73 -18.38 3.95
N ARG A 126 3.76 -18.18 4.85
CA ARG A 126 3.72 -16.99 5.72
C ARG A 126 4.93 -16.94 6.64
N ALA A 127 5.23 -18.03 7.35
CA ALA A 127 6.39 -18.09 8.23
C ALA A 127 7.71 -17.86 7.46
N ASN A 128 7.82 -18.37 6.24
CA ASN A 128 8.96 -18.11 5.37
C ASN A 128 9.09 -16.62 5.04
N PHE A 129 8.00 -15.94 4.67
CA PHE A 129 8.01 -14.49 4.41
C PHE A 129 8.33 -13.67 5.67
N GLU A 130 7.75 -14.04 6.81
CA GLU A 130 8.03 -13.39 8.11
C GLU A 130 9.52 -13.54 8.49
N GLY A 131 10.14 -14.68 8.16
CA GLY A 131 11.57 -14.90 8.32
C GLY A 131 12.42 -13.91 7.50
N PHE A 132 12.03 -13.63 6.26
CA PHE A 132 12.69 -12.57 5.47
C PHE A 132 12.59 -11.20 6.14
N LEU A 133 11.41 -10.84 6.65
CA LEU A 133 11.19 -9.57 7.36
C LEU A 133 12.01 -9.49 8.65
N GLY A 134 12.18 -10.62 9.34
CA GLY A 134 13.00 -10.75 10.56
C GLY A 134 14.52 -10.81 10.31
N GLY A 135 14.94 -10.89 9.06
CA GLY A 135 16.35 -11.06 8.70
C GLY A 135 16.84 -12.51 8.77
N GLU A 136 15.93 -13.46 8.97
CA GLU A 136 16.19 -14.91 9.00
C GLU A 136 15.96 -15.51 7.61
N PHE A 137 17.01 -15.64 6.85
CA PHE A 137 16.95 -16.28 5.53
C PHE A 137 17.42 -17.73 5.60
N SER A 138 16.50 -18.66 5.43
CA SER A 138 16.77 -20.12 5.47
C SER A 138 17.31 -20.70 4.14
N GLY A 139 17.46 -19.87 3.11
CA GLY A 139 17.89 -20.29 1.77
C GLY A 139 16.76 -20.67 0.80
N GLU A 140 15.57 -21.01 1.31
CA GLU A 140 14.38 -21.30 0.50
C GLU A 140 13.48 -20.05 0.44
N ASP A 141 12.99 -19.68 -0.75
CA ASP A 141 12.04 -18.60 -0.96
C ASP A 141 10.74 -19.17 -1.53
N LEU A 142 9.75 -19.32 -0.64
CA LEU A 142 8.43 -19.85 -1.01
C LEU A 142 7.50 -18.79 -1.60
N VAL A 143 7.86 -17.51 -1.51
CA VAL A 143 7.09 -16.39 -2.06
C VAL A 143 7.58 -16.06 -3.46
N ASN A 144 8.89 -15.93 -3.64
CA ASN A 144 9.59 -15.71 -4.90
C ASN A 144 8.97 -14.57 -5.74
N ASP A 145 8.87 -13.40 -5.12
CA ASP A 145 8.38 -12.17 -5.78
C ASP A 145 9.33 -10.99 -5.54
N GLY A 146 8.97 -9.81 -6.09
CA GLY A 146 9.79 -8.60 -5.94
C GLY A 146 10.03 -8.18 -4.49
N TRP A 147 9.16 -8.54 -3.53
CA TRP A 147 9.38 -8.23 -2.12
C TRP A 147 10.51 -9.07 -1.53
N THR A 148 10.49 -10.39 -1.78
CA THR A 148 11.55 -11.26 -1.27
C THR A 148 12.87 -11.00 -1.98
N GLU A 149 12.86 -10.59 -3.24
CA GLU A 149 14.05 -10.13 -3.96
C GLU A 149 14.69 -8.90 -3.32
N ILE A 150 13.89 -7.88 -2.97
CA ILE A 150 14.37 -6.68 -2.27
C ILE A 150 15.01 -7.07 -0.94
N PHE A 151 14.33 -7.88 -0.13
CA PHE A 151 14.87 -8.31 1.16
C PHE A 151 16.15 -9.13 1.00
N ARG A 152 16.21 -10.02 0.03
CA ARG A 152 17.40 -10.82 -0.28
C ARG A 152 18.58 -9.93 -0.66
N THR A 153 18.35 -8.92 -1.50
CA THR A 153 19.36 -7.95 -1.91
C THR A 153 19.87 -7.13 -0.74
N ILE A 154 18.97 -6.62 0.09
CA ILE A 154 19.30 -5.88 1.29
C ILE A 154 20.13 -6.75 2.26
N LEU A 155 19.66 -7.96 2.55
CA LEU A 155 20.36 -8.88 3.45
C LEU A 155 21.74 -9.31 2.95
N SER A 156 21.89 -9.51 1.63
CA SER A 156 23.19 -9.85 1.03
C SER A 156 24.18 -8.69 1.12
N ALA A 157 23.73 -7.48 0.85
CA ALA A 157 24.56 -6.27 0.98
C ALA A 157 25.03 -6.07 2.45
N PHE A 158 24.16 -6.40 3.42
CA PHE A 158 24.49 -6.27 4.82
C PHE A 158 25.42 -7.36 5.35
N ARG A 159 25.27 -8.59 4.89
CA ARG A 159 26.22 -9.67 5.20
C ARG A 159 27.63 -9.34 4.71
N ALA A 160 27.75 -8.71 3.55
CA ALA A 160 29.03 -8.25 3.01
C ALA A 160 29.64 -7.08 3.82
N SER A 161 28.82 -6.29 4.53
CA SER A 161 29.24 -5.09 5.25
C SER A 161 29.54 -5.29 6.75
N GLY A 162 29.27 -6.50 7.31
CA GLY A 162 29.48 -6.85 8.71
C GLY A 162 28.30 -6.52 9.64
N PRO A 163 28.23 -7.18 10.80
CA PRO A 163 27.03 -7.19 11.67
C PRO A 163 26.66 -5.86 12.32
N SER A 164 27.60 -4.93 12.49
CA SER A 164 27.34 -3.62 13.10
C SER A 164 26.54 -2.68 12.18
N LYS A 165 26.78 -2.76 10.88
CA LYS A 165 26.07 -1.96 9.87
C LYS A 165 24.67 -2.52 9.57
N LEU A 166 24.48 -3.84 9.68
CA LEU A 166 23.19 -4.52 9.56
C LEU A 166 22.20 -3.98 10.58
N ARG A 167 22.60 -3.94 11.86
CA ARG A 167 21.71 -3.44 12.94
C ARG A 167 21.34 -1.97 12.75
N MET A 168 22.28 -1.13 12.33
CA MET A 168 22.00 0.30 12.09
C MET A 168 21.04 0.53 10.93
N ALA A 169 21.16 -0.19 9.85
CA ALA A 169 20.31 0.02 8.69
C ALA A 169 18.93 -0.65 8.85
N LEU A 170 18.81 -1.82 9.51
CA LEU A 170 17.51 -2.34 9.93
C LEU A 170 16.82 -1.36 10.88
N TRP A 171 17.56 -0.78 11.82
CA TRP A 171 17.02 0.23 12.72
C TRP A 171 16.58 1.50 11.99
N ALA A 172 17.33 1.99 11.02
CA ALA A 172 16.98 3.14 10.19
C ALA A 172 15.76 2.87 9.28
N PHE A 173 15.61 1.63 8.80
CA PHE A 173 14.46 1.23 7.99
C PHE A 173 13.20 1.04 8.84
N LEU A 174 13.32 0.52 10.06
CA LEU A 174 12.19 0.25 10.95
C LEU A 174 11.84 1.43 11.88
N ALA A 175 12.76 2.38 12.09
CA ALA A 175 12.54 3.53 12.96
C ALA A 175 11.29 4.39 12.61
N PRO A 176 10.92 4.59 11.34
CA PRO A 176 9.70 5.29 10.99
C PRO A 176 8.40 4.60 11.43
N PHE A 177 8.45 3.28 11.69
CA PHE A 177 7.27 2.49 12.07
C PHE A 177 7.12 2.33 13.59
N ASN A 178 8.12 2.78 14.38
CA ASN A 178 8.17 2.68 15.84
C ASN A 178 7.85 4.00 16.55
N LYS A 179 7.24 4.97 15.88
CA LYS A 179 6.78 6.25 16.46
C LYS A 179 5.28 6.36 16.44
#